data_16a81ec8c8848560c8354bdde77d0a1f
#
_entry.id   16a81ec8c8848560c8354bdde77d0a1f
#
_cell.length_a   1.000
_cell.length_b   1.000
_cell.length_c   1.000
_cell.angle_alpha   90.00
_cell.angle_beta   90.00
_cell.angle_gamma   90.00
#
_symmetry.space_group_name_H-M   'P 1'
#
loop_
_entity.id
_entity.type
_entity.pdbx_description
1 polymer ?
#
loop_
_entity_poly.entity_id
_entity_poly.type
_entity_poly.pdbx_seq_one_letter_code
_entity_poly.pdbx_strand_id
1 'polypeptide(L)'
;LQKLTLYLEAGLTVRSAFCRVAEDYEKERKRGGRCREAYEEMLIATREIHMGVPEGAAYENFGKRTGVREYVRLSTFLTQNLKKGSSTLLQQLKEESVQAEELRIQNARKLSEEATTKLLLPMVMLLVVVMVMIMVPAFSNAGI
;
A
#
# COMPACT_ATOMS: atom_id res chain seq x y z
N LEU A 1 -0.69 2.79 -8.40
CA LEU A 1 0.22 3.87 -8.03
C LEU A 1 1.55 3.78 -8.79
N GLN A 2 2.23 2.62 -8.80
CA GLN A 2 3.53 2.43 -9.47
C GLN A 2 3.54 2.85 -10.95
N LYS A 3 2.53 2.46 -11.74
CA LYS A 3 2.44 2.87 -13.16
C LYS A 3 2.33 4.39 -13.33
N LEU A 4 1.58 5.06 -12.44
CA LEU A 4 1.43 6.51 -12.48
C LEU A 4 2.77 7.21 -12.19
N THR A 5 3.49 6.74 -11.17
CA THR A 5 4.82 7.26 -10.80
C THR A 5 5.80 7.11 -11.96
N LEU A 6 5.82 5.95 -12.61
CA LEU A 6 6.69 5.68 -13.77
C LEU A 6 6.45 6.67 -14.92
N TYR A 7 5.19 6.97 -15.24
CA TYR A 7 4.87 7.94 -16.30
C TYR A 7 5.21 9.38 -15.93
N LEU A 8 5.09 9.73 -14.64
CA LEU A 8 5.53 11.03 -14.15
C LEU A 8 7.07 11.17 -14.15
N GLU A 9 7.80 10.10 -13.82
CA GLU A 9 9.27 10.04 -13.95
C GLU A 9 9.74 10.17 -15.40
N ALA A 10 8.95 9.65 -16.35
CA ALA A 10 9.19 9.84 -17.77
C ALA A 10 8.89 11.27 -18.28
N GLY A 11 8.50 12.19 -17.38
CA GLY A 11 8.25 13.60 -17.70
C GLY A 11 6.85 13.91 -18.27
N LEU A 12 5.92 12.95 -18.19
CA LEU A 12 4.54 13.20 -18.58
C LEU A 12 3.83 14.12 -17.57
N THR A 13 2.90 14.95 -18.07
CA THR A 13 2.03 15.73 -17.19
C THR A 13 1.09 14.79 -16.42
N VAL A 14 0.61 15.25 -15.26
CA VAL A 14 -0.31 14.49 -14.39
C VAL A 14 -1.53 13.99 -15.20
N ARG A 15 -2.12 14.86 -15.99
CA ARG A 15 -3.24 14.52 -16.89
C ARG A 15 -2.86 13.41 -17.87
N SER A 16 -1.74 13.58 -18.59
CA SER A 16 -1.28 12.59 -19.58
C SER A 16 -0.93 11.25 -18.93
N ALA A 17 -0.29 11.27 -17.77
CA ALA A 17 0.03 10.06 -17.04
C ALA A 17 -1.22 9.32 -16.56
N PHE A 18 -2.21 10.06 -16.03
CA PHE A 18 -3.49 9.49 -15.59
C PHE A 18 -4.26 8.86 -16.75
N CYS A 19 -4.40 9.57 -17.87
CA CYS A 19 -5.06 9.06 -19.07
C CYS A 19 -4.33 7.82 -19.63
N ARG A 20 -2.99 7.85 -19.66
CA ARG A 20 -2.18 6.72 -20.14
C ARG A 20 -2.39 5.45 -19.33
N VAL A 21 -2.42 5.58 -17.99
CA VAL A 21 -2.69 4.45 -17.11
C VAL A 21 -4.08 3.87 -17.37
N ALA A 22 -5.08 4.72 -17.58
CA ALA A 22 -6.44 4.30 -17.91
C ALA A 22 -6.53 3.59 -19.27
N GLU A 23 -5.87 4.12 -20.29
CA GLU A 23 -5.79 3.50 -21.63
C GLU A 23 -5.10 2.14 -21.62
N ASP A 24 -4.00 2.03 -20.88
CA ASP A 24 -3.25 0.76 -20.75
C ASP A 24 -4.12 -0.31 -20.09
N TYR A 25 -4.88 0.08 -19.07
CA TYR A 25 -5.84 -0.83 -18.45
C TYR A 25 -6.94 -1.26 -19.42
N GLU A 26 -7.48 -0.34 -20.23
CA GLU A 26 -8.49 -0.67 -21.24
C GLU A 26 -7.96 -1.69 -22.26
N LYS A 27 -6.70 -1.55 -22.68
CA LYS A 27 -6.03 -2.52 -23.55
C LYS A 27 -5.85 -3.88 -22.89
N GLU A 28 -5.42 -3.91 -21.61
CA GLU A 28 -5.29 -5.15 -20.83
C GLU A 28 -6.66 -5.84 -20.67
N ARG A 29 -7.72 -5.07 -20.40
CA ARG A 29 -9.08 -5.59 -20.26
C ARG A 29 -9.58 -6.24 -21.55
N LYS A 30 -9.38 -5.60 -22.71
CA LYS A 30 -9.74 -6.16 -24.02
C LYS A 30 -9.02 -7.47 -24.35
N ARG A 31 -7.88 -7.73 -23.71
CA ARG A 31 -7.10 -8.98 -23.83
C ARG A 31 -7.49 -10.05 -22.80
N GLY A 32 -8.60 -9.88 -22.08
CA GLY A 32 -9.06 -10.84 -21.07
C GLY A 32 -8.50 -10.64 -19.67
N GLY A 33 -7.96 -9.43 -19.36
CA GLY A 33 -7.52 -9.06 -18.04
C GLY A 33 -8.65 -8.98 -17.01
N ARG A 34 -8.31 -9.19 -15.72
CA ARG A 34 -9.29 -9.10 -14.63
C ARG A 34 -9.82 -7.68 -14.48
N CYS A 35 -11.14 -7.58 -14.28
CA CYS A 35 -11.78 -6.32 -13.93
C CYS A 35 -11.27 -5.86 -12.55
N ARG A 36 -10.81 -4.62 -12.47
CA ARG A 36 -10.36 -3.96 -11.24
C ARG A 36 -11.15 -2.65 -11.09
N GLU A 37 -12.01 -2.61 -10.10
CA GLU A 37 -12.95 -1.48 -9.87
C GLU A 37 -12.28 -0.11 -9.89
N ALA A 38 -11.13 0.04 -9.23
CA ALA A 38 -10.40 1.30 -9.20
C ALA A 38 -9.95 1.80 -10.59
N TYR A 39 -9.64 0.91 -11.51
CA TYR A 39 -9.25 1.29 -12.88
C TYR A 39 -10.47 1.58 -13.77
N GLU A 40 -11.61 0.96 -13.50
CA GLU A 40 -12.88 1.31 -14.15
C GLU A 40 -13.27 2.74 -13.80
N GLU A 41 -13.18 3.11 -12.51
CA GLU A 41 -13.40 4.47 -12.06
C GLU A 41 -12.41 5.47 -12.66
N MET A 42 -11.16 5.04 -12.88
CA MET A 42 -10.15 5.83 -13.56
C MET A 42 -10.50 6.10 -15.03
N LEU A 43 -11.07 5.12 -15.73
CA LEU A 43 -11.60 5.27 -17.08
C LEU A 43 -12.76 6.26 -17.13
N ILE A 44 -13.67 6.20 -16.16
CA ILE A 44 -14.80 7.13 -16.05
C ILE A 44 -14.29 8.56 -15.85
N ALA A 45 -13.34 8.76 -14.93
CA ALA A 45 -12.73 10.05 -14.68
C ALA A 45 -12.01 10.60 -15.93
N THR A 46 -11.32 9.73 -16.69
CA THR A 46 -10.69 10.12 -17.95
C THR A 46 -11.71 10.58 -18.99
N ARG A 47 -12.86 9.91 -19.10
CA ARG A 47 -13.96 10.33 -19.98
C ARG A 47 -14.56 11.66 -19.53
N GLU A 48 -14.76 11.87 -18.23
CA GLU A 48 -15.23 13.15 -17.68
C GLU A 48 -14.30 14.31 -18.10
N ILE A 49 -12.99 14.11 -18.00
CA ILE A 49 -11.99 15.11 -18.44
C ILE A 49 -12.10 15.38 -19.95
N HIS A 50 -12.30 14.34 -20.77
CA HIS A 50 -12.48 14.50 -22.21
C HIS A 50 -13.80 15.19 -22.58
N MET A 51 -14.84 15.03 -21.76
CA MET A 51 -16.12 15.73 -21.93
C MET A 51 -16.10 17.19 -21.45
N GLY A 52 -14.95 17.67 -20.97
CA GLY A 52 -14.77 19.06 -20.53
C GLY A 52 -15.02 19.32 -19.06
N VAL A 53 -15.18 18.29 -18.24
CA VAL A 53 -15.24 18.44 -16.78
C VAL A 53 -13.87 18.92 -16.29
N PRO A 54 -13.81 19.92 -15.37
CA PRO A 54 -12.55 20.37 -14.80
C PRO A 54 -11.77 19.22 -14.16
N GLU A 55 -10.48 19.12 -14.45
CA GLU A 55 -9.62 18.01 -13.99
C GLU A 55 -9.70 17.78 -12.46
N GLY A 56 -9.71 18.86 -11.67
CA GLY A 56 -9.84 18.79 -10.22
C GLY A 56 -11.13 18.12 -9.76
N ALA A 57 -12.26 18.45 -10.41
CA ALA A 57 -13.55 17.84 -10.11
C ALA A 57 -13.59 16.36 -10.54
N ALA A 58 -13.02 16.02 -11.68
CA ALA A 58 -12.94 14.63 -12.15
C ALA A 58 -12.10 13.76 -11.20
N TYR A 59 -10.98 14.28 -10.70
CA TYR A 59 -10.15 13.55 -9.71
C TYR A 59 -10.85 13.43 -8.35
N GLU A 60 -11.55 14.46 -7.90
CA GLU A 60 -12.32 14.41 -6.67
C GLU A 60 -13.46 13.37 -6.75
N ASN A 61 -14.18 13.35 -7.87
CA ASN A 61 -15.22 12.36 -8.14
C ASN A 61 -14.66 10.93 -8.17
N PHE A 62 -13.50 10.73 -8.80
CA PHE A 62 -12.78 9.47 -8.80
C PHE A 62 -12.47 8.99 -7.37
N GLY A 63 -11.92 9.86 -6.53
CA GLY A 63 -11.63 9.53 -5.13
C GLY A 63 -12.87 9.15 -4.34
N LYS A 64 -13.97 9.90 -4.50
CA LYS A 64 -15.24 9.63 -3.83
C LYS A 64 -15.88 8.32 -4.26
N ARG A 65 -15.87 8.00 -5.56
CA ARG A 65 -16.46 6.76 -6.11
C ARG A 65 -15.68 5.53 -5.71
N THR A 66 -14.35 5.62 -5.68
CA THR A 66 -13.49 4.48 -5.31
C THR A 66 -13.62 4.14 -3.83
N GLY A 67 -13.85 5.12 -2.95
CA GLY A 67 -14.07 4.93 -1.50
C GLY A 67 -12.87 4.36 -0.73
N VAL A 68 -11.76 4.05 -1.39
CA VAL A 68 -10.55 3.50 -0.80
C VAL A 68 -9.62 4.64 -0.38
N ARG A 69 -9.13 4.63 0.84
CA ARG A 69 -8.32 5.71 1.43
C ARG A 69 -7.12 6.12 0.57
N GLU A 70 -6.44 5.17 -0.05
CA GLU A 70 -5.28 5.39 -0.90
C GLU A 70 -5.65 6.18 -2.16
N TYR A 71 -6.78 5.89 -2.76
CA TYR A 71 -7.26 6.62 -3.96
C TYR A 71 -7.87 7.97 -3.62
N VAL A 72 -8.49 8.11 -2.46
CA VAL A 72 -8.95 9.42 -1.94
C VAL A 72 -7.75 10.34 -1.71
N ARG A 73 -6.68 9.84 -1.08
CA ARG A 73 -5.43 10.59 -0.94
C ARG A 73 -4.83 10.97 -2.29
N LEU A 74 -4.74 10.01 -3.21
CA LEU A 74 -4.27 10.26 -4.57
C LEU A 74 -5.07 11.36 -5.25
N SER A 75 -6.39 11.32 -5.21
CA SER A 75 -7.26 12.35 -5.82
C SER A 75 -7.03 13.72 -5.21
N THR A 76 -6.85 13.80 -3.89
CA THR A 76 -6.52 15.05 -3.19
C THR A 76 -5.16 15.58 -3.64
N PHE A 77 -4.14 14.72 -3.72
CA PHE A 77 -2.83 15.11 -4.23
C PHE A 77 -2.88 15.60 -5.67
N LEU A 78 -3.59 14.90 -6.54
CA LEU A 78 -3.78 15.31 -7.94
C LEU A 78 -4.43 16.69 -8.03
N THR A 79 -5.50 16.92 -7.26
CA THR A 79 -6.23 18.20 -7.24
C THR A 79 -5.36 19.36 -6.70
N GLN A 80 -4.62 19.13 -5.63
CA GLN A 80 -3.76 20.15 -5.03
C GLN A 80 -2.56 20.51 -5.92
N ASN A 81 -2.02 19.54 -6.64
CA ASN A 81 -0.83 19.73 -7.45
C ASN A 81 -1.10 20.10 -8.91
N LEU A 82 -2.36 20.17 -9.35
CA LEU A 82 -2.72 20.73 -10.65
C LEU A 82 -2.14 22.15 -10.88
N LYS A 83 -1.96 22.90 -9.78
CA LYS A 83 -1.44 24.27 -9.80
C LYS A 83 0.08 24.38 -9.58
N LYS A 84 0.75 23.32 -9.05
CA LYS A 84 2.15 23.42 -8.56
C LYS A 84 3.20 22.78 -9.48
N GLY A 85 2.81 22.12 -10.56
CA GLY A 85 3.76 21.42 -11.46
C GLY A 85 4.14 20.00 -11.03
N SER A 86 4.65 19.23 -11.98
CA SER A 86 4.83 17.78 -11.86
C SER A 86 5.96 17.33 -10.92
N SER A 87 6.98 18.16 -10.69
CA SER A 87 8.18 17.77 -9.91
C SER A 87 7.90 17.53 -8.42
N THR A 88 7.12 18.39 -7.78
CA THR A 88 6.76 18.26 -6.37
C THR A 88 5.83 17.07 -6.13
N LEU A 89 4.95 16.81 -7.10
CA LEU A 89 4.03 15.67 -7.07
C LEU A 89 4.78 14.34 -7.17
N LEU A 90 5.80 14.28 -8.01
CA LEU A 90 6.63 13.10 -8.19
C LEU A 90 7.35 12.71 -6.90
N GLN A 91 7.91 13.68 -6.19
CA GLN A 91 8.60 13.45 -4.92
C GLN A 91 7.63 12.93 -3.85
N GLN A 92 6.45 13.54 -3.71
CA GLN A 92 5.43 13.12 -2.75
C GLN A 92 4.86 11.73 -3.07
N LEU A 93 4.60 11.42 -4.35
CA LEU A 93 4.14 10.09 -4.75
C LEU A 93 5.20 9.01 -4.50
N LYS A 94 6.47 9.36 -4.65
CA LYS A 94 7.58 8.44 -4.36
C LYS A 94 7.67 8.14 -2.86
N GLU A 95 7.54 9.12 -2.01
CA GLU A 95 7.49 8.96 -0.55
C GLU A 95 6.28 8.12 -0.10
N GLU A 96 5.09 8.38 -0.64
CA GLU A 96 3.87 7.60 -0.34
C GLU A 96 3.96 6.14 -0.84
N SER A 97 4.60 5.91 -1.99
CA SER A 97 4.78 4.55 -2.51
C SER A 97 5.73 3.72 -1.65
N VAL A 98 6.79 4.34 -1.13
CA VAL A 98 7.74 3.69 -0.21
C VAL A 98 7.04 3.37 1.12
N GLN A 99 6.26 4.28 1.69
CA GLN A 99 5.51 4.03 2.92
C GLN A 99 4.47 2.90 2.77
N ALA A 100 3.79 2.83 1.61
CA ALA A 100 2.84 1.74 1.34
C ALA A 100 3.52 0.37 1.24
N GLU A 101 4.75 0.34 0.73
CA GLU A 101 5.56 -0.88 0.62
C GLU A 101 6.12 -1.30 1.99
N GLU A 102 6.59 -0.35 2.80
CA GLU A 102 7.01 -0.60 4.18
C GLU A 102 5.89 -1.15 5.06
N LEU A 103 4.67 -0.62 4.95
CA LEU A 103 3.50 -1.14 5.66
C LEU A 103 3.16 -2.58 5.26
N ARG A 104 3.31 -2.94 3.99
CA ARG A 104 3.13 -4.33 3.52
C ARG A 104 4.21 -5.26 4.09
N ILE A 105 5.45 -4.81 4.12
CA ILE A 105 6.58 -5.57 4.67
C ILE A 105 6.44 -5.70 6.20
N GLN A 106 6.02 -4.66 6.90
CA GLN A 106 5.77 -4.71 8.34
C GLN A 106 4.63 -5.65 8.70
N ASN A 107 3.54 -5.67 7.92
CA ASN A 107 2.45 -6.62 8.14
C ASN A 107 2.87 -8.07 7.88
N ALA A 108 3.71 -8.31 6.87
CA ALA A 108 4.29 -9.62 6.61
C ALA A 108 5.27 -10.05 7.73
N ARG A 109 6.07 -9.13 8.25
CA ARG A 109 6.98 -9.37 9.38
C ARG A 109 6.23 -9.64 10.68
N LYS A 110 5.16 -8.92 10.99
CA LYS A 110 4.32 -9.17 12.18
C LYS A 110 3.75 -10.58 12.20
N LEU A 111 3.30 -11.09 11.07
CA LEU A 111 2.85 -12.48 10.95
C LEU A 111 3.98 -13.49 11.18
N SER A 112 5.21 -13.17 10.79
CA SER A 112 6.40 -13.99 11.01
C SER A 112 6.88 -13.91 12.46
N GLU A 113 6.85 -12.74 13.08
CA GLU A 113 7.25 -12.55 14.49
C GLU A 113 6.29 -13.20 15.47
N GLU A 114 4.97 -13.18 15.20
CA GLU A 114 3.99 -13.91 16.01
C GLU A 114 4.22 -15.43 15.98
N ALA A 115 4.62 -15.98 14.86
CA ALA A 115 4.98 -17.39 14.75
C ALA A 115 6.25 -17.72 15.53
N THR A 116 7.26 -16.85 15.52
CA THR A 116 8.52 -17.04 16.26
C THR A 116 8.33 -16.89 17.78
N THR A 117 7.52 -15.93 18.22
CA THR A 117 7.21 -15.74 19.66
C THR A 117 6.38 -16.90 20.21
N LYS A 118 5.47 -17.47 19.43
CA LYS A 118 4.70 -18.67 19.82
C LYS A 118 5.57 -19.92 19.94
N LEU A 119 6.67 -20.02 19.20
CA LEU A 119 7.65 -21.10 19.30
C LEU A 119 8.61 -20.93 20.47
N LEU A 120 8.92 -19.69 20.88
CA LEU A 120 9.79 -19.40 22.04
C LEU A 120 9.09 -19.69 23.37
N LEU A 121 7.78 -19.50 23.46
CA LEU A 121 7.00 -19.70 24.68
C LEU A 121 7.09 -21.13 25.24
N PRO A 122 6.88 -22.22 24.45
CA PRO A 122 7.06 -23.58 24.96
C PRO A 122 8.52 -23.90 25.33
N MET A 123 9.50 -23.30 24.65
CA MET A 123 10.92 -23.53 24.92
C MET A 123 11.34 -22.91 26.25
N VAL A 124 10.86 -21.72 26.61
CA VAL A 124 11.07 -21.08 27.91
C VAL A 124 10.38 -21.87 29.05
N MET A 125 9.16 -22.35 28.82
CA MET A 125 8.43 -23.17 29.76
C MET A 125 9.18 -24.48 30.07
N LEU A 126 9.74 -25.12 29.07
CA LEU A 126 10.51 -26.35 29.22
C LEU A 126 11.80 -26.10 30.02
N LEU A 127 12.46 -24.97 29.79
CA LEU A 127 13.65 -24.55 30.53
C LEU A 127 13.35 -24.30 32.01
N VAL A 128 12.23 -23.67 32.34
CA VAL A 128 11.77 -23.45 33.72
C VAL A 128 11.49 -24.78 34.42
N VAL A 129 10.80 -25.72 33.75
CA VAL A 129 10.51 -27.05 34.31
C VAL A 129 11.81 -27.81 34.62
N VAL A 130 12.78 -27.81 33.70
CA VAL A 130 14.09 -28.43 33.90
C VAL A 130 14.84 -27.79 35.08
N MET A 131 14.81 -26.47 35.19
CA MET A 131 15.44 -25.73 36.28
C MET A 131 14.83 -26.10 37.65
N VAL A 132 13.52 -26.21 37.75
CA VAL A 132 12.80 -26.63 38.95
C VAL A 132 13.17 -28.08 39.29
N MET A 133 13.24 -28.97 38.30
CA MET A 133 13.58 -30.39 38.48
C MET A 133 15.00 -30.60 39.04
N ILE A 134 15.93 -29.72 38.69
CA ILE A 134 17.30 -29.74 39.22
C ILE A 134 17.36 -29.08 40.61
N MET A 135 16.56 -28.04 40.85
CA MET A 135 16.60 -27.29 42.10
C MET A 135 16.01 -28.09 43.30
N VAL A 136 14.95 -28.87 43.03
CA VAL A 136 14.28 -29.69 44.06
C VAL A 136 15.24 -30.70 44.73
N PRO A 137 15.98 -31.56 44.00
CA PRO A 137 16.92 -32.48 44.61
C PRO A 137 18.14 -31.78 45.23
N ALA A 138 18.56 -30.61 44.67
CA ALA A 138 19.68 -29.85 45.25
C ALA A 138 19.32 -29.30 46.64
N PHE A 139 18.10 -28.80 46.83
CA PHE A 139 17.63 -28.35 48.15
C PHE A 139 17.36 -29.50 49.10
N SER A 140 16.84 -30.62 48.60
CA SER A 140 16.62 -31.82 49.42
C SER A 140 17.93 -32.42 49.94
N ASN A 141 19.00 -32.32 49.17
CA ASN A 141 20.32 -32.87 49.57
C ASN A 141 21.16 -31.88 50.41
N ALA A 142 20.81 -30.57 50.37
CA ALA A 142 21.46 -29.54 51.19
C ALA A 142 20.82 -29.38 52.58
N GLY A 143 19.71 -30.03 52.84
CA GLY A 143 18.96 -29.96 54.09
C GLY A 143 19.15 -31.17 55.05
N ILE A 144 20.12 -32.02 54.79
CA ILE A 144 20.54 -33.12 55.68
C ILE A 144 21.86 -32.79 56.36
#